data_d513102472500b36bb916773ca40a2f9
#
_entry.id   d513102472500b36bb916773ca40a2f9
#
_cell.length_a   1.000
_cell.length_b   1.000
_cell.length_c   1.000
_cell.angle_alpha   90.00
_cell.angle_beta   90.00
_cell.angle_gamma   90.00
#
_symmetry.space_group_name_H-M   'P 1'
#
loop_
_entity.id
_entity.type
_entity.pdbx_description
1 polymer ?
#
loop_
_entity_poly.entity_id
_entity_poly.type
_entity_poly.pdbx_seq_one_letter_code
_entity_poly.pdbx_strand_id
1 'polypeptide(L)'
;MLISASTNIKNVELYANAGYDAVDISFCGTVVEGERHNSMLDGDDWLDRVAEEKERIDKLGIRVQSIHMPYKYQFTEPEFPWKYEIMCRSLIAAEKLGADWAVMHMKPVDDMIPMLKKMYADTQVKHIGIAFEKGGNKKAEDLLVLHDSAKEAGLPVGICLDVGHFHIKTYYEYDIVEWIYKLGSRIKVLHMHDNFRTGDNHTIPYNGNMPWEKIMCALKDVGYQGSFNYEIAFYGTPEELKPASVRYWKEIAQYLIRVFDEHTPSTV
;
A
#
# COMPACT_ATOMS: atom_id res chain seq x y z
N MET A 1 1.72 14.05 -10.28
CA MET A 1 1.53 12.84 -9.46
C MET A 1 0.04 12.63 -9.25
N LEU A 2 -0.48 11.38 -9.33
CA LEU A 2 -1.89 11.09 -9.05
C LEU A 2 -2.17 11.10 -7.54
N ILE A 3 -3.42 11.40 -7.15
CA ILE A 3 -3.88 11.33 -5.76
C ILE A 3 -4.66 10.04 -5.57
N SER A 4 -4.28 9.25 -4.59
CA SER A 4 -4.86 7.97 -4.25
C SER A 4 -5.12 7.84 -2.74
N ALA A 5 -5.90 6.85 -2.35
CA ALA A 5 -6.11 6.52 -0.95
C ALA A 5 -6.32 5.02 -0.75
N SER A 6 -5.74 4.50 0.33
CA SER A 6 -6.00 3.15 0.82
C SER A 6 -7.41 3.08 1.40
N THR A 7 -8.18 2.13 0.94
CA THR A 7 -9.57 1.98 1.34
C THR A 7 -10.05 0.54 1.17
N ASN A 8 -11.17 0.21 1.77
CA ASN A 8 -11.85 -1.02 1.39
C ASN A 8 -12.73 -0.79 0.16
N ILE A 9 -13.05 -1.86 -0.55
CA ILE A 9 -13.74 -1.80 -1.83
C ILE A 9 -15.12 -1.11 -1.75
N LYS A 10 -15.80 -1.18 -0.61
CA LYS A 10 -17.12 -0.56 -0.39
C LYS A 10 -17.07 0.97 -0.37
N ASN A 11 -15.93 1.55 -0.03
CA ASN A 11 -15.76 2.99 0.12
C ASN A 11 -15.15 3.68 -1.12
N VAL A 12 -14.90 2.97 -2.20
CA VAL A 12 -14.29 3.52 -3.43
C VAL A 12 -15.07 4.72 -3.95
N GLU A 13 -16.41 4.67 -3.93
CA GLU A 13 -17.27 5.76 -4.38
C GLU A 13 -17.06 7.06 -3.60
N LEU A 14 -16.74 6.98 -2.30
CA LEU A 14 -16.45 8.15 -1.47
C LEU A 14 -15.26 8.95 -2.03
N TYR A 15 -14.21 8.26 -2.45
CA TYR A 15 -13.01 8.86 -3.02
C TYR A 15 -13.23 9.31 -4.46
N ALA A 16 -13.94 8.52 -5.28
CA ALA A 16 -14.30 8.92 -6.64
C ALA A 16 -15.11 10.22 -6.65
N ASN A 17 -16.14 10.34 -5.77
CA ASN A 17 -16.96 11.54 -5.62
C ASN A 17 -16.18 12.76 -5.08
N ALA A 18 -15.07 12.53 -4.37
CA ALA A 18 -14.14 13.58 -3.96
C ALA A 18 -13.11 13.92 -5.06
N GLY A 19 -13.15 13.20 -6.20
CA GLY A 19 -12.29 13.44 -7.36
C GLY A 19 -10.85 12.94 -7.16
N TYR A 20 -10.66 11.85 -6.42
CA TYR A 20 -9.38 11.13 -6.40
C TYR A 20 -9.17 10.43 -7.74
N ASP A 21 -7.90 10.26 -8.12
CA ASP A 21 -7.53 9.63 -9.40
C ASP A 21 -7.48 8.10 -9.29
N ALA A 22 -7.13 7.60 -8.10
CA ALA A 22 -6.94 6.17 -7.87
C ALA A 22 -7.25 5.77 -6.42
N VAL A 23 -7.28 4.46 -6.20
CA VAL A 23 -7.37 3.84 -4.87
C VAL A 23 -6.37 2.69 -4.73
N ASP A 24 -6.01 2.42 -3.49
CA ASP A 24 -5.36 1.20 -3.02
C ASP A 24 -6.42 0.37 -2.27
N ILE A 25 -6.73 -0.83 -2.76
CA ILE A 25 -7.79 -1.65 -2.18
C ILE A 25 -7.24 -2.60 -1.11
N SER A 26 -7.66 -2.42 0.14
CA SER A 26 -7.28 -3.32 1.21
C SER A 26 -8.09 -4.63 1.18
N PHE A 27 -7.37 -5.75 1.07
CA PHE A 27 -7.90 -7.11 1.22
C PHE A 27 -7.62 -7.70 2.62
N CYS A 28 -7.35 -6.85 3.61
CA CYS A 28 -7.06 -7.31 4.98
C CYS A 28 -8.23 -8.03 5.65
N GLY A 29 -9.45 -7.85 5.16
CA GLY A 29 -10.64 -8.51 5.66
C GLY A 29 -11.10 -8.03 7.04
N THR A 30 -12.16 -8.64 7.56
CA THR A 30 -12.72 -8.40 8.89
C THR A 30 -12.56 -9.64 9.76
N VAL A 31 -12.59 -9.46 11.08
CA VAL A 31 -12.57 -10.57 12.04
C VAL A 31 -13.97 -10.78 12.57
N VAL A 32 -14.52 -12.00 12.41
CA VAL A 32 -15.80 -12.44 12.94
C VAL A 32 -15.56 -13.71 13.74
N GLU A 33 -15.99 -13.74 15.01
CA GLU A 33 -15.80 -14.89 15.92
C GLU A 33 -14.36 -15.42 15.99
N GLY A 34 -13.38 -14.53 15.89
CA GLY A 34 -11.96 -14.88 15.90
C GLY A 34 -11.37 -15.32 14.56
N GLU A 35 -12.20 -15.54 13.55
CA GLU A 35 -11.77 -15.84 12.19
C GLU A 35 -11.79 -14.59 11.31
N ARG A 36 -10.86 -14.53 10.37
CA ARG A 36 -10.76 -13.42 9.42
C ARG A 36 -11.47 -13.77 8.11
N HIS A 37 -12.47 -12.99 7.77
CA HIS A 37 -13.24 -13.11 6.55
C HIS A 37 -12.91 -11.99 5.57
N ASN A 38 -12.88 -12.32 4.30
CA ASN A 38 -12.74 -11.35 3.21
C ASN A 38 -13.94 -11.46 2.27
N SER A 39 -14.87 -10.54 2.39
CA SER A 39 -16.14 -10.57 1.62
C SER A 39 -15.93 -10.55 0.10
N MET A 40 -14.75 -10.15 -0.39
CA MET A 40 -14.42 -10.16 -1.81
C MET A 40 -13.86 -11.49 -2.29
N LEU A 41 -13.10 -12.18 -1.42
CA LEU A 41 -12.26 -13.31 -1.83
C LEU A 41 -12.72 -14.65 -1.26
N ASP A 42 -13.64 -14.66 -0.29
CA ASP A 42 -14.18 -15.89 0.28
C ASP A 42 -15.26 -16.52 -0.63
N GLY A 43 -15.45 -17.84 -0.51
CA GLY A 43 -16.46 -18.59 -1.28
C GLY A 43 -16.03 -18.88 -2.72
N ASP A 44 -16.91 -19.55 -3.47
CA ASP A 44 -16.61 -20.04 -4.83
C ASP A 44 -16.89 -18.99 -5.91
N ASP A 45 -17.75 -18.03 -5.62
CA ASP A 45 -18.19 -16.94 -6.51
C ASP A 45 -17.34 -15.67 -6.44
N TRP A 46 -16.15 -15.75 -5.80
CA TRP A 46 -15.27 -14.60 -5.60
C TRP A 46 -14.82 -13.93 -6.90
N LEU A 47 -14.64 -14.71 -7.98
CA LEU A 47 -14.25 -14.15 -9.28
C LEU A 47 -15.36 -13.31 -9.90
N ASP A 48 -16.62 -13.73 -9.74
CA ASP A 48 -17.76 -12.97 -10.24
C ASP A 48 -17.88 -11.66 -9.47
N ARG A 49 -17.73 -11.69 -8.14
CA ARG A 49 -17.70 -10.46 -7.32
C ARG A 49 -16.57 -9.52 -7.73
N VAL A 50 -15.38 -10.03 -8.01
CA VAL A 50 -14.25 -9.20 -8.49
C VAL A 50 -14.58 -8.55 -9.84
N ALA A 51 -15.24 -9.29 -10.74
CA ALA A 51 -15.65 -8.76 -12.05
C ALA A 51 -16.72 -7.67 -11.91
N GLU A 52 -17.74 -7.88 -11.07
CA GLU A 52 -18.79 -6.90 -10.77
C GLU A 52 -18.19 -5.61 -10.17
N GLU A 53 -17.28 -5.75 -9.21
CA GLU A 53 -16.60 -4.60 -8.61
C GLU A 53 -15.71 -3.86 -9.61
N LYS A 54 -15.04 -4.57 -10.49
CA LYS A 54 -14.26 -3.93 -11.58
C LYS A 54 -15.16 -3.07 -12.46
N GLU A 55 -16.31 -3.60 -12.89
CA GLU A 55 -17.26 -2.82 -13.68
C GLU A 55 -17.79 -1.59 -12.92
N ARG A 56 -18.05 -1.74 -11.62
CA ARG A 56 -18.50 -0.62 -10.77
C ARG A 56 -17.43 0.46 -10.66
N ILE A 57 -16.19 0.08 -10.42
CA ILE A 57 -15.04 0.99 -10.29
C ILE A 57 -14.79 1.71 -11.62
N ASP A 58 -14.86 1.00 -12.75
CA ASP A 58 -14.71 1.60 -14.07
C ASP A 58 -15.79 2.65 -14.37
N LYS A 59 -17.05 2.40 -13.99
CA LYS A 59 -18.13 3.37 -14.11
C LYS A 59 -17.94 4.62 -13.25
N LEU A 60 -17.23 4.51 -12.13
CA LEU A 60 -16.86 5.64 -11.28
C LEU A 60 -15.70 6.47 -11.86
N GLY A 61 -15.02 5.98 -12.87
CA GLY A 61 -13.89 6.68 -13.51
C GLY A 61 -12.64 6.77 -12.64
N ILE A 62 -12.52 5.94 -11.59
CA ILE A 62 -11.36 5.86 -10.71
C ILE A 62 -10.59 4.57 -10.98
N ARG A 63 -9.25 4.60 -10.91
CA ARG A 63 -8.45 3.39 -11.13
C ARG A 63 -8.07 2.71 -9.82
N VAL A 64 -7.85 1.40 -9.86
CA VAL A 64 -7.12 0.69 -8.80
C VAL A 64 -5.64 0.71 -9.17
N GLN A 65 -4.79 1.34 -8.35
CA GLN A 65 -3.35 1.39 -8.61
C GLN A 65 -2.59 0.28 -7.89
N SER A 66 -3.06 -0.07 -6.71
CA SER A 66 -2.48 -1.13 -5.87
C SER A 66 -3.57 -1.80 -5.05
N ILE A 67 -3.21 -2.96 -4.51
CA ILE A 67 -3.99 -3.61 -3.46
C ILE A 67 -3.09 -3.85 -2.25
N HIS A 68 -3.66 -3.84 -1.06
CA HIS A 68 -2.98 -4.30 0.14
C HIS A 68 -3.40 -5.73 0.46
N MET A 69 -2.43 -6.65 0.43
CA MET A 69 -2.67 -8.07 0.70
C MET A 69 -2.95 -8.32 2.19
N PRO A 70 -3.64 -9.41 2.54
CA PRO A 70 -3.89 -9.76 3.93
C PRO A 70 -2.59 -9.97 4.72
N TYR A 71 -2.25 -9.08 5.66
CA TYR A 71 -0.95 -9.07 6.35
C TYR A 71 -0.86 -10.01 7.57
N LYS A 72 -1.99 -10.41 8.16
CA LYS A 72 -2.00 -11.24 9.37
C LYS A 72 -1.90 -12.75 9.08
N TYR A 73 -1.86 -13.16 7.81
CA TYR A 73 -1.70 -14.55 7.47
C TYR A 73 -0.23 -14.95 7.62
N GLN A 74 0.01 -16.04 8.33
CA GLN A 74 1.33 -16.64 8.44
C GLN A 74 1.46 -17.69 7.34
N PHE A 75 2.37 -17.46 6.42
CA PHE A 75 2.50 -18.28 5.21
C PHE A 75 3.15 -19.64 5.46
N THR A 76 3.91 -19.74 6.54
CA THR A 76 4.71 -20.93 6.86
C THR A 76 3.94 -22.00 7.65
N GLU A 77 2.66 -21.75 7.99
CA GLU A 77 1.84 -22.71 8.73
C GLU A 77 1.17 -23.69 7.76
N PRO A 78 1.63 -24.96 7.67
CA PRO A 78 1.00 -25.97 6.80
C PRO A 78 -0.44 -26.30 7.20
N GLU A 79 -0.85 -25.88 8.40
CA GLU A 79 -2.16 -26.14 8.98
C GLU A 79 -3.30 -25.27 8.37
N PHE A 80 -2.97 -24.26 7.59
CA PHE A 80 -3.97 -23.33 7.03
C PHE A 80 -3.83 -23.14 5.51
N PRO A 81 -4.14 -24.16 4.68
CA PRO A 81 -4.07 -24.07 3.23
C PRO A 81 -4.92 -22.91 2.66
N TRP A 82 -6.03 -22.58 3.31
CA TRP A 82 -6.92 -21.49 2.90
C TRP A 82 -6.24 -20.12 2.99
N LYS A 83 -5.28 -19.92 3.89
CA LYS A 83 -4.53 -18.65 3.97
C LYS A 83 -3.71 -18.43 2.70
N TYR A 84 -3.04 -19.46 2.23
CA TYR A 84 -2.30 -19.42 0.97
C TYR A 84 -3.24 -19.19 -0.22
N GLU A 85 -4.40 -19.85 -0.22
CA GLU A 85 -5.41 -19.67 -1.26
C GLU A 85 -5.90 -18.22 -1.33
N ILE A 86 -6.23 -17.58 -0.20
CA ILE A 86 -6.64 -16.17 -0.15
C ILE A 86 -5.53 -15.24 -0.65
N MET A 87 -4.26 -15.54 -0.37
CA MET A 87 -3.15 -14.77 -0.94
C MET A 87 -3.08 -14.90 -2.45
N CYS A 88 -3.26 -16.10 -2.99
CA CYS A 88 -3.33 -16.33 -4.43
C CYS A 88 -4.54 -15.61 -5.06
N ARG A 89 -5.72 -15.71 -4.44
CA ARG A 89 -6.94 -14.99 -4.87
C ARG A 89 -6.72 -13.47 -4.85
N SER A 90 -6.03 -12.94 -3.83
CA SER A 90 -5.69 -11.51 -3.75
C SER A 90 -4.85 -11.06 -4.94
N LEU A 91 -3.86 -11.86 -5.34
CA LEU A 91 -2.99 -11.55 -6.45
C LEU A 91 -3.73 -11.59 -7.80
N ILE A 92 -4.59 -12.59 -8.00
CA ILE A 92 -5.45 -12.69 -9.19
C ILE A 92 -6.45 -11.51 -9.23
N ALA A 93 -7.07 -11.19 -8.09
CA ALA A 93 -7.99 -10.05 -8.00
C ALA A 93 -7.30 -8.72 -8.32
N ALA A 94 -6.06 -8.53 -7.83
CA ALA A 94 -5.25 -7.36 -8.15
C ALA A 94 -5.09 -7.19 -9.67
N GLU A 95 -4.68 -8.25 -10.37
CA GLU A 95 -4.51 -8.21 -11.83
C GLU A 95 -5.84 -7.94 -12.56
N LYS A 96 -6.94 -8.58 -12.12
CA LYS A 96 -8.27 -8.36 -12.71
C LYS A 96 -8.83 -6.95 -12.46
N LEU A 97 -8.54 -6.35 -11.32
CA LEU A 97 -8.89 -4.97 -11.00
C LEU A 97 -8.02 -3.96 -11.76
N GLY A 98 -6.93 -4.40 -12.39
CA GLY A 98 -6.02 -3.57 -13.14
C GLY A 98 -5.00 -2.83 -12.28
N ALA A 99 -4.69 -3.36 -11.09
CA ALA A 99 -3.63 -2.85 -10.24
C ALA A 99 -2.24 -3.12 -10.85
N ASP A 100 -1.29 -2.23 -10.57
CA ASP A 100 0.11 -2.42 -10.95
C ASP A 100 0.88 -3.18 -9.84
N TRP A 101 0.47 -3.02 -8.58
CA TRP A 101 1.19 -3.50 -7.41
C TRP A 101 0.27 -4.16 -6.38
N ALA A 102 0.79 -5.23 -5.75
CA ALA A 102 0.21 -5.80 -4.54
C ALA A 102 1.16 -5.54 -3.36
N VAL A 103 0.72 -4.74 -2.39
CA VAL A 103 1.50 -4.43 -1.18
C VAL A 103 1.47 -5.62 -0.24
N MET A 104 2.64 -6.02 0.23
CA MET A 104 2.81 -7.16 1.13
C MET A 104 3.79 -6.84 2.24
N HIS A 105 3.38 -7.04 3.49
CA HIS A 105 4.27 -6.90 4.63
C HIS A 105 5.43 -7.90 4.56
N MET A 106 6.63 -7.41 4.78
CA MET A 106 7.85 -8.21 4.73
C MET A 106 7.88 -9.33 5.78
N LYS A 107 8.45 -10.46 5.38
CA LYS A 107 8.80 -11.62 6.20
C LYS A 107 10.28 -11.98 5.93
N PRO A 108 10.87 -12.92 6.65
CA PRO A 108 12.23 -13.37 6.34
C PRO A 108 12.40 -13.80 4.88
N VAL A 109 13.57 -13.51 4.31
CA VAL A 109 13.90 -13.79 2.90
C VAL A 109 13.65 -15.25 2.53
N ASP A 110 14.09 -16.17 3.41
CA ASP A 110 14.01 -17.62 3.18
C ASP A 110 12.55 -18.13 3.12
N ASP A 111 11.62 -17.41 3.73
CA ASP A 111 10.19 -17.72 3.67
C ASP A 111 9.53 -17.07 2.44
N MET A 112 9.88 -15.79 2.16
CA MET A 112 9.21 -14.99 1.15
C MET A 112 9.51 -15.43 -0.27
N ILE A 113 10.77 -15.69 -0.61
CA ILE A 113 11.15 -15.96 -2.00
C ILE A 113 10.55 -17.27 -2.51
N PRO A 114 10.64 -18.42 -1.79
CA PRO A 114 10.01 -19.65 -2.23
C PRO A 114 8.48 -19.52 -2.35
N MET A 115 7.85 -18.83 -1.40
CA MET A 115 6.42 -18.59 -1.41
C MET A 115 5.99 -17.77 -2.62
N LEU A 116 6.66 -16.65 -2.91
CA LEU A 116 6.34 -15.80 -4.05
C LEU A 116 6.52 -16.54 -5.38
N LYS A 117 7.61 -17.29 -5.54
CA LYS A 117 7.81 -18.15 -6.72
C LYS A 117 6.64 -19.11 -6.91
N LYS A 118 6.21 -19.75 -5.83
CA LYS A 118 5.06 -20.66 -5.86
C LYS A 118 3.77 -19.90 -6.20
N MET A 119 3.51 -18.74 -5.60
CA MET A 119 2.32 -17.93 -5.89
C MET A 119 2.25 -17.52 -7.37
N TYR A 120 3.34 -17.01 -7.95
CA TYR A 120 3.37 -16.67 -9.38
C TYR A 120 3.18 -17.88 -10.28
N ALA A 121 3.73 -19.05 -9.90
CA ALA A 121 3.54 -20.29 -10.62
C ALA A 121 2.09 -20.80 -10.55
N ASP A 122 1.45 -20.71 -9.39
CA ASP A 122 0.07 -21.21 -9.20
C ASP A 122 -0.98 -20.26 -9.80
N THR A 123 -0.77 -18.94 -9.69
CA THR A 123 -1.75 -17.93 -10.13
C THR A 123 -1.62 -17.57 -11.61
N GLN A 124 -0.44 -17.77 -12.20
CA GLN A 124 -0.15 -17.40 -13.60
C GLN A 124 -0.36 -15.91 -13.93
N VAL A 125 -0.42 -15.02 -12.91
CA VAL A 125 -0.49 -13.57 -13.12
C VAL A 125 0.79 -13.06 -13.81
N LYS A 126 0.67 -12.01 -14.64
CA LYS A 126 1.77 -11.56 -15.50
C LYS A 126 2.15 -10.10 -15.29
N HIS A 127 1.21 -9.27 -14.86
CA HIS A 127 1.36 -7.81 -14.87
C HIS A 127 1.42 -7.18 -13.48
N ILE A 128 1.24 -7.98 -12.44
CA ILE A 128 1.22 -7.49 -11.05
C ILE A 128 2.60 -7.68 -10.39
N GLY A 129 3.15 -6.62 -9.82
CA GLY A 129 4.36 -6.69 -9.00
C GLY A 129 4.02 -6.76 -7.51
N ILE A 130 4.96 -7.27 -6.69
CA ILE A 130 4.86 -7.22 -5.22
C ILE A 130 5.66 -6.03 -4.70
N ALA A 131 5.01 -5.13 -3.98
CA ALA A 131 5.65 -4.04 -3.26
C ALA A 131 5.81 -4.42 -1.78
N PHE A 132 7.03 -4.68 -1.33
CA PHE A 132 7.30 -5.03 0.06
C PHE A 132 7.16 -3.82 0.97
N GLU A 133 6.45 -3.99 2.06
CA GLU A 133 6.25 -2.98 3.08
C GLU A 133 6.91 -3.39 4.40
N LYS A 134 7.61 -2.45 5.02
CA LYS A 134 8.21 -2.60 6.34
C LYS A 134 7.18 -2.27 7.41
N GLY A 135 6.82 -3.22 8.27
CA GLY A 135 6.07 -2.89 9.48
C GLY A 135 6.89 -2.07 10.47
N GLY A 136 6.24 -1.30 11.34
CA GLY A 136 6.91 -0.39 12.28
C GLY A 136 7.96 -1.05 13.18
N ASN A 137 7.80 -2.34 13.50
CA ASN A 137 8.70 -3.15 14.33
C ASN A 137 9.78 -3.93 13.55
N LYS A 138 9.96 -3.68 12.25
CA LYS A 138 10.95 -4.35 11.39
C LYS A 138 12.10 -3.41 11.05
N LYS A 139 13.27 -3.99 10.80
CA LYS A 139 14.45 -3.21 10.35
C LYS A 139 14.31 -2.82 8.89
N ALA A 140 14.69 -1.60 8.58
CA ALA A 140 14.67 -1.10 7.21
C ALA A 140 15.75 -1.74 6.32
N GLU A 141 16.87 -2.15 6.93
CA GLU A 141 17.93 -2.90 6.24
C GLU A 141 17.43 -4.25 5.73
N ASP A 142 16.60 -4.95 6.51
CA ASP A 142 16.03 -6.24 6.11
C ASP A 142 15.10 -6.08 4.89
N LEU A 143 14.44 -4.92 4.74
CA LEU A 143 13.62 -4.61 3.57
C LEU A 143 14.48 -4.53 2.28
N LEU A 144 15.66 -3.89 2.36
CA LEU A 144 16.58 -3.84 1.22
C LEU A 144 17.08 -5.23 0.85
N VAL A 145 17.49 -6.02 1.85
CA VAL A 145 17.97 -7.40 1.63
C VAL A 145 16.87 -8.24 0.96
N LEU A 146 15.63 -8.16 1.45
CA LEU A 146 14.51 -8.90 0.88
C LEU A 146 14.24 -8.46 -0.58
N HIS A 147 14.17 -7.15 -0.83
CA HIS A 147 13.93 -6.63 -2.18
C HIS A 147 15.01 -7.09 -3.16
N ASP A 148 16.30 -6.92 -2.81
CA ASP A 148 17.39 -7.21 -3.72
C ASP A 148 17.50 -8.73 -3.97
N SER A 149 17.34 -9.57 -2.93
CA SER A 149 17.29 -11.04 -3.08
C SER A 149 16.12 -11.50 -3.95
N ALA A 150 14.93 -10.91 -3.79
CA ALA A 150 13.78 -11.26 -4.61
C ALA A 150 13.96 -10.84 -6.08
N LYS A 151 14.59 -9.69 -6.31
CA LYS A 151 14.91 -9.22 -7.66
C LYS A 151 15.95 -10.11 -8.33
N GLU A 152 17.00 -10.53 -7.62
CA GLU A 152 17.97 -11.52 -8.11
C GLU A 152 17.33 -12.87 -8.43
N ALA A 153 16.28 -13.23 -7.69
CA ALA A 153 15.48 -14.43 -7.95
C ALA A 153 14.53 -14.29 -9.17
N GLY A 154 14.54 -13.14 -9.88
CA GLY A 154 13.74 -12.87 -11.07
C GLY A 154 12.29 -12.50 -10.80
N LEU A 155 11.95 -12.12 -9.56
CA LEU A 155 10.59 -11.72 -9.19
C LEU A 155 10.32 -10.23 -9.53
N PRO A 156 9.11 -9.87 -9.97
CA PRO A 156 8.71 -8.48 -10.21
C PRO A 156 8.42 -7.80 -8.87
N VAL A 157 9.41 -7.17 -8.28
CA VAL A 157 9.32 -6.58 -6.94
C VAL A 157 9.65 -5.09 -6.91
N GLY A 158 9.07 -4.41 -5.94
CA GLY A 158 9.32 -3.04 -5.55
C GLY A 158 9.19 -2.87 -4.04
N ILE A 159 9.23 -1.62 -3.59
CA ILE A 159 9.04 -1.26 -2.18
C ILE A 159 7.81 -0.38 -2.06
N CYS A 160 6.94 -0.70 -1.12
CA CYS A 160 5.96 0.21 -0.56
C CYS A 160 6.63 0.97 0.58
N LEU A 161 6.82 2.28 0.39
CA LEU A 161 7.30 3.15 1.43
C LEU A 161 6.13 3.64 2.27
N ASP A 162 5.92 3.01 3.42
CA ASP A 162 5.07 3.55 4.47
C ASP A 162 5.90 4.54 5.29
N VAL A 163 5.61 5.83 5.11
CA VAL A 163 6.40 6.89 5.76
C VAL A 163 6.20 6.89 7.28
N GLY A 164 5.01 6.50 7.75
CA GLY A 164 4.71 6.42 9.18
C GLY A 164 5.50 5.32 9.87
N HIS A 165 5.63 4.16 9.25
CA HIS A 165 6.43 3.07 9.79
C HIS A 165 7.92 3.39 9.92
N PHE A 166 8.46 4.26 9.07
CA PHE A 166 9.83 4.74 9.21
C PHE A 166 9.94 5.84 10.27
N HIS A 167 8.88 6.58 10.55
CA HIS A 167 8.88 7.68 11.50
C HIS A 167 8.74 7.21 12.96
N ILE A 168 8.12 6.06 13.21
CA ILE A 168 7.98 5.48 14.55
C ILE A 168 9.36 5.11 15.10
N LYS A 169 9.75 5.66 16.26
CA LYS A 169 11.04 5.40 16.89
C LYS A 169 11.00 4.44 18.08
N THR A 170 9.86 3.84 18.36
CA THR A 170 9.70 2.91 19.49
C THR A 170 10.63 1.71 19.42
N TYR A 171 10.92 1.24 18.19
CA TYR A 171 11.79 0.09 17.94
C TYR A 171 13.12 0.48 17.29
N TYR A 172 13.07 1.37 16.31
CA TYR A 172 14.22 1.84 15.55
C TYR A 172 14.07 3.33 15.28
N GLU A 173 15.19 4.06 15.26
CA GLU A 173 15.18 5.48 14.89
C GLU A 173 15.76 5.64 13.49
N TYR A 174 14.92 6.11 12.58
CA TYR A 174 15.30 6.37 11.20
C TYR A 174 15.04 7.83 10.83
N ASP A 175 15.94 8.39 10.00
CA ASP A 175 15.63 9.59 9.24
C ASP A 175 14.93 9.19 7.95
N ILE A 176 13.65 9.52 7.81
CA ILE A 176 12.84 9.13 6.65
C ILE A 176 13.40 9.70 5.34
N VAL A 177 13.96 10.91 5.36
CA VAL A 177 14.52 11.54 4.16
C VAL A 177 15.78 10.80 3.71
N GLU A 178 16.68 10.45 4.63
CA GLU A 178 17.83 9.61 4.34
C GLU A 178 17.42 8.26 3.74
N TRP A 179 16.36 7.64 4.29
CA TRP A 179 15.88 6.35 3.81
C TRP A 179 15.21 6.43 2.44
N ILE A 180 14.55 7.53 2.09
CA ILE A 180 14.05 7.74 0.72
C ILE A 180 15.22 7.68 -0.29
N TYR A 181 16.33 8.34 0.01
CA TYR A 181 17.53 8.26 -0.85
C TYR A 181 18.12 6.85 -0.91
N LYS A 182 18.22 6.14 0.21
CA LYS A 182 18.71 4.75 0.25
C LYS A 182 17.83 3.78 -0.54
N LEU A 183 16.52 3.94 -0.45
CA LEU A 183 15.55 3.11 -1.19
C LEU A 183 15.54 3.45 -2.69
N GLY A 184 15.66 4.72 -3.03
CA GLY A 184 15.80 5.20 -4.39
C GLY A 184 14.68 4.72 -5.32
N SER A 185 15.04 4.31 -6.52
CA SER A 185 14.11 3.85 -7.56
C SER A 185 13.37 2.54 -7.23
N ARG A 186 13.70 1.89 -6.11
CA ARG A 186 12.97 0.71 -5.62
C ARG A 186 11.58 1.05 -5.10
N ILE A 187 11.34 2.32 -4.72
CA ILE A 187 10.02 2.80 -4.26
C ILE A 187 9.04 2.77 -5.43
N LYS A 188 7.93 2.04 -5.27
CA LYS A 188 6.87 1.87 -6.28
C LYS A 188 5.50 2.28 -5.77
N VAL A 189 5.26 2.12 -4.48
CA VAL A 189 4.01 2.48 -3.79
C VAL A 189 4.36 3.34 -2.58
N LEU A 190 3.48 4.27 -2.25
CA LEU A 190 3.55 5.07 -1.01
C LEU A 190 2.36 4.77 -0.13
N HIS A 191 2.59 4.71 1.18
CA HIS A 191 1.56 4.85 2.21
C HIS A 191 1.88 6.11 3.02
N MET A 192 1.04 7.13 2.81
CA MET A 192 1.28 8.49 3.32
C MET A 192 0.32 8.79 4.46
N HIS A 193 0.84 8.83 5.66
CA HIS A 193 0.13 9.24 6.87
C HIS A 193 1.10 9.82 7.89
N ASP A 194 0.60 10.63 8.82
CA ASP A 194 1.41 11.24 9.86
C ASP A 194 1.29 10.50 11.19
N ASN A 195 2.26 10.69 12.07
CA ASN A 195 2.24 10.23 13.45
C ASN A 195 3.14 11.08 14.34
N PHE A 196 3.12 10.80 15.65
CA PHE A 196 3.89 11.50 16.67
C PHE A 196 5.19 10.77 17.07
N ARG A 197 5.70 9.85 16.22
CA ARG A 197 6.87 8.99 16.46
C ARG A 197 6.69 7.92 17.54
N THR A 198 5.60 7.89 18.26
CA THR A 198 5.35 6.97 19.38
C THR A 198 4.43 5.81 19.02
N GLY A 199 3.74 5.88 17.89
CA GLY A 199 2.79 4.87 17.45
C GLY A 199 2.38 5.08 16.01
N ASP A 200 1.70 4.08 15.48
CA ASP A 200 1.17 4.04 14.12
C ASP A 200 -0.21 4.71 14.09
N ASN A 201 -0.20 6.04 13.99
CA ASN A 201 -1.40 6.84 14.22
C ASN A 201 -2.28 7.01 12.97
N HIS A 202 -1.78 6.78 11.77
CA HIS A 202 -2.51 6.99 10.51
C HIS A 202 -3.30 8.31 10.45
N THR A 203 -2.69 9.40 10.92
CA THR A 203 -3.30 10.73 10.87
C THR A 203 -2.98 11.44 9.56
N ILE A 204 -3.75 12.47 9.25
CA ILE A 204 -3.50 13.32 8.09
C ILE A 204 -2.15 14.05 8.21
N PRO A 205 -1.42 14.33 7.14
CA PRO A 205 -0.24 15.18 7.14
C PRO A 205 -0.48 16.51 7.88
N TYR A 206 0.53 16.93 8.62
CA TYR A 206 0.52 18.10 9.52
C TYR A 206 -0.24 17.92 10.84
N ASN A 207 -0.86 16.78 11.09
CA ASN A 207 -1.40 16.45 12.42
C ASN A 207 -0.39 15.71 13.30
N GLY A 208 0.77 15.38 12.80
CA GLY A 208 1.92 14.81 13.50
C GLY A 208 3.13 15.75 13.42
N ASN A 209 4.29 15.16 13.25
CA ASN A 209 5.55 15.92 13.20
C ASN A 209 6.52 15.48 12.10
N MET A 210 5.97 14.91 11.01
CA MET A 210 6.77 14.53 9.85
C MET A 210 7.25 15.74 9.04
N PRO A 211 8.47 15.67 8.44
CA PRO A 211 9.02 16.73 7.62
C PRO A 211 8.48 16.64 6.17
N TRP A 212 7.18 16.91 5.95
CA TRP A 212 6.47 16.60 4.72
C TRP A 212 7.09 17.18 3.46
N GLU A 213 7.48 18.47 3.47
CA GLU A 213 8.10 19.10 2.30
C GLU A 213 9.43 18.44 1.95
N LYS A 214 10.24 18.06 2.96
CA LYS A 214 11.51 17.36 2.72
C LYS A 214 11.28 15.95 2.15
N ILE A 215 10.23 15.26 2.61
CA ILE A 215 9.82 13.95 2.05
C ILE A 215 9.47 14.10 0.57
N MET A 216 8.66 15.11 0.22
CA MET A 216 8.25 15.34 -1.17
C MET A 216 9.43 15.71 -2.07
N CYS A 217 10.33 16.55 -1.59
CA CYS A 217 11.57 16.89 -2.30
C CYS A 217 12.44 15.64 -2.53
N ALA A 218 12.67 14.83 -1.51
CA ALA A 218 13.46 13.61 -1.61
C ALA A 218 12.84 12.58 -2.59
N LEU A 219 11.52 12.43 -2.58
CA LEU A 219 10.80 11.58 -3.55
C LEU A 219 11.01 12.09 -4.99
N LYS A 220 11.05 13.40 -5.20
CA LYS A 220 11.37 13.99 -6.50
C LYS A 220 12.80 13.70 -6.92
N ASP A 221 13.76 13.88 -6.01
CA ASP A 221 15.18 13.64 -6.25
C ASP A 221 15.45 12.20 -6.67
N VAL A 222 14.79 11.22 -6.06
CA VAL A 222 14.94 9.80 -6.43
C VAL A 222 14.09 9.39 -7.65
N GLY A 223 13.40 10.32 -8.28
CA GLY A 223 12.63 10.10 -9.51
C GLY A 223 11.37 9.24 -9.30
N TYR A 224 10.71 9.35 -8.15
CA TYR A 224 9.45 8.62 -7.91
C TYR A 224 8.37 8.99 -8.93
N GLN A 225 7.70 7.98 -9.50
CA GLN A 225 6.70 8.13 -10.56
C GLN A 225 5.30 7.62 -10.19
N GLY A 226 5.12 7.07 -8.98
CA GLY A 226 3.83 6.55 -8.53
C GLY A 226 2.86 7.63 -8.05
N SER A 227 1.83 7.20 -7.34
CA SER A 227 0.80 8.09 -6.79
C SER A 227 1.15 8.54 -5.37
N PHE A 228 0.64 9.71 -4.98
CA PHE A 228 0.53 10.11 -3.59
C PHE A 228 -0.66 9.34 -2.99
N ASN A 229 -0.39 8.26 -2.28
CA ASN A 229 -1.42 7.38 -1.73
C ASN A 229 -1.57 7.58 -0.23
N TYR A 230 -2.73 8.06 0.19
CA TYR A 230 -3.05 8.17 1.61
C TYR A 230 -3.35 6.82 2.24
N GLU A 231 -2.85 6.60 3.45
CA GLU A 231 -3.28 5.53 4.33
C GLU A 231 -3.75 6.11 5.69
N ILE A 232 -4.88 6.79 5.66
CA ILE A 232 -5.44 7.54 6.79
C ILE A 232 -6.66 6.82 7.37
N ALA A 233 -6.74 6.76 8.68
CA ALA A 233 -7.88 6.23 9.41
C ALA A 233 -8.89 7.32 9.77
N PHE A 234 -10.19 7.00 9.70
CA PHE A 234 -11.26 7.94 10.03
C PHE A 234 -11.51 8.14 11.54
N TYR A 235 -10.98 7.28 12.40
CA TYR A 235 -11.03 7.39 13.88
C TYR A 235 -12.30 8.00 14.47
N GLY A 236 -13.44 7.32 14.34
CA GLY A 236 -14.69 7.81 14.94
C GLY A 236 -15.32 9.01 14.22
N THR A 237 -14.81 9.39 13.06
CA THR A 237 -15.47 10.38 12.20
C THR A 237 -16.85 9.87 11.80
N PRO A 238 -17.95 10.62 12.11
CA PRO A 238 -19.28 10.27 11.67
C PRO A 238 -19.38 10.07 10.15
N GLU A 239 -20.22 9.15 9.70
CA GLU A 239 -20.35 8.82 8.27
C GLU A 239 -20.67 10.06 7.41
N GLU A 240 -21.55 10.93 7.91
CA GLU A 240 -21.95 12.17 7.23
C GLU A 240 -20.81 13.18 7.04
N LEU A 241 -19.73 13.09 7.86
CA LEU A 241 -18.56 13.97 7.75
C LEU A 241 -17.43 13.41 6.89
N LYS A 242 -17.44 12.12 6.60
CA LYS A 242 -16.39 11.50 5.77
C LYS A 242 -16.21 12.15 4.39
N PRO A 243 -17.29 12.54 3.66
CA PRO A 243 -17.14 13.25 2.39
C PRO A 243 -16.43 14.61 2.50
N ALA A 244 -16.62 15.32 3.61
CA ALA A 244 -15.91 16.57 3.84
C ALA A 244 -14.44 16.31 4.19
N SER A 245 -14.18 15.28 5.00
CA SER A 245 -12.82 14.88 5.39
C SER A 245 -11.97 14.51 4.18
N VAL A 246 -12.46 13.65 3.29
CA VAL A 246 -11.67 13.23 2.10
C VAL A 246 -11.43 14.37 1.12
N ARG A 247 -12.34 15.33 0.99
CA ARG A 247 -12.10 16.54 0.19
C ARG A 247 -10.99 17.41 0.80
N TYR A 248 -11.01 17.60 2.11
CA TYR A 248 -9.95 18.33 2.81
C TYR A 248 -8.58 17.62 2.69
N TRP A 249 -8.54 16.30 2.81
CA TRP A 249 -7.32 15.53 2.60
C TRP A 249 -6.76 15.70 1.18
N LYS A 250 -7.65 15.73 0.19
CA LYS A 250 -7.24 15.98 -1.20
C LYS A 250 -6.56 17.34 -1.37
N GLU A 251 -7.04 18.39 -0.73
CA GLU A 251 -6.40 19.73 -0.79
C GLU A 251 -4.97 19.71 -0.22
N ILE A 252 -4.76 18.97 0.88
CA ILE A 252 -3.40 18.78 1.44
C ILE A 252 -2.52 17.99 0.47
N ALA A 253 -3.03 16.91 -0.14
CA ALA A 253 -2.28 16.16 -1.15
C ALA A 253 -1.89 17.05 -2.33
N GLN A 254 -2.81 17.89 -2.82
CA GLN A 254 -2.54 18.85 -3.91
C GLN A 254 -1.44 19.85 -3.52
N TYR A 255 -1.43 20.32 -2.28
CA TYR A 255 -0.34 21.19 -1.79
C TYR A 255 0.99 20.44 -1.81
N LEU A 256 1.06 19.23 -1.25
CA LEU A 256 2.29 18.44 -1.20
C LEU A 256 2.78 18.04 -2.60
N ILE A 257 1.88 17.74 -3.52
CA ILE A 257 2.22 17.47 -4.92
C ILE A 257 2.80 18.70 -5.60
N ARG A 258 2.29 19.92 -5.31
CA ARG A 258 2.94 21.16 -5.81
C ARG A 258 4.36 21.30 -5.29
N VAL A 259 4.62 21.03 -4.01
CA VAL A 259 5.98 21.03 -3.45
C VAL A 259 6.89 20.06 -4.23
N PHE A 260 6.38 18.84 -4.52
CA PHE A 260 7.10 17.87 -5.34
C PHE A 260 7.36 18.40 -6.77
N ASP A 261 6.35 18.96 -7.43
CA ASP A 261 6.46 19.39 -8.85
C ASP A 261 7.37 20.61 -9.02
N GLU A 262 7.34 21.55 -8.08
CA GLU A 262 8.14 22.77 -8.08
C GLU A 262 9.59 22.54 -7.64
N HIS A 263 9.87 21.41 -6.97
CA HIS A 263 11.24 21.09 -6.55
C HIS A 263 12.12 20.76 -7.77
N THR A 264 13.24 21.47 -7.86
CA THR A 264 14.29 21.18 -8.85
C THR A 264 15.24 20.14 -8.25
N PRO A 265 15.33 18.92 -8.82
CA PRO A 265 16.23 17.91 -8.32
C PRO A 265 17.65 18.39 -8.18
N SER A 266 18.27 18.14 -7.04
CA SER A 266 19.71 18.38 -6.86
C SER A 266 20.45 17.42 -7.80
N THR A 267 21.37 17.95 -8.60
CA THR A 267 22.31 17.09 -9.34
C THR A 267 23.19 16.36 -8.33
N VAL A 268 22.84 15.10 -8.04
CA VAL A 268 23.66 14.20 -7.21
C VAL A 268 24.78 13.62 -8.06
#